data_7edfb774622797cd8ba9709c98239a98
#
_entry.id   7edfb774622797cd8ba9709c98239a98
#
_cell.length_a   1.000
_cell.length_b   1.000
_cell.length_c   1.000
_cell.angle_alpha   90.00
_cell.angle_beta   90.00
_cell.angle_gamma   90.00
#
_symmetry.space_group_name_H-M   'P 1'
#
loop_
_entity.id
_entity.type
_entity.pdbx_description
1 polymer ?
#
loop_
_entity_poly.entity_id
_entity_poly.type
_entity_poly.pdbx_seq_one_letter_code
_entity_poly.pdbx_strand_id
1 'polypeptide(L)'
;MKLLIDATDDWTTKQALLSLRDAHQENIADKYISVLDLLEQFPTIPITIEAYLSMLPLLRPHTYSIASVIDEPHWSGSGRQHLGIATNYLANLLPGGRIRVSLKQANPFMQLPPAASIMYPIIMIASGSGIAPFRGFIQKRALQARAGQSLSRAVLFFGCRRPEEDDLYRSELDGFERDGIVGVKRGYSREVHYSDTRGSRYVQDRLEPEKEDVIELWKLGARIYVCGGDGMASGVRAVLIRILEETEEGADELLVAPRYVTEIFS
;
A
#
# COMPACT_ATOMS: atom_id res chain seq x y z
N MET A 1 11.50 26.61 -6.54
CA MET A 1 11.07 27.71 -7.44
C MET A 1 11.69 29.06 -7.11
N LYS A 2 11.57 29.61 -5.87
CA LYS A 2 12.11 30.94 -5.54
C LYS A 2 13.60 31.08 -5.89
N LEU A 3 14.45 30.16 -5.49
CA LEU A 3 15.89 30.17 -5.78
C LEU A 3 16.20 30.19 -7.29
N LEU A 4 15.43 29.49 -8.12
CA LEU A 4 15.61 29.49 -9.57
C LEU A 4 15.19 30.84 -10.18
N ILE A 5 14.11 31.44 -9.69
CA ILE A 5 13.64 32.78 -10.13
C ILE A 5 14.63 33.87 -9.75
N ASP A 6 15.22 33.75 -8.55
CA ASP A 6 16.18 34.73 -8.05
C ASP A 6 17.57 34.61 -8.72
N ALA A 7 17.90 33.37 -9.20
CA ALA A 7 19.19 33.08 -9.85
C ALA A 7 19.26 33.50 -11.32
N THR A 8 18.15 33.80 -11.99
CA THR A 8 18.18 34.19 -13.41
C THR A 8 17.94 35.70 -13.60
N ASP A 9 18.76 36.30 -14.41
CA ASP A 9 18.59 37.70 -14.89
C ASP A 9 17.80 37.75 -16.23
N ASP A 10 17.66 36.61 -16.91
CA ASP A 10 16.90 36.54 -18.16
C ASP A 10 15.40 36.72 -17.91
N TRP A 11 14.85 37.81 -18.43
CA TRP A 11 13.46 38.17 -18.24
C TRP A 11 12.49 37.10 -18.73
N THR A 12 12.78 36.46 -19.86
CA THR A 12 11.91 35.45 -20.49
C THR A 12 11.84 34.18 -19.62
N THR A 13 13.00 33.68 -19.17
CA THR A 13 13.12 32.56 -18.25
C THR A 13 12.40 32.88 -16.91
N LYS A 14 12.58 34.11 -16.42
CA LYS A 14 11.96 34.55 -15.16
C LYS A 14 10.43 34.53 -15.23
N GLN A 15 9.84 35.03 -16.33
CA GLN A 15 8.40 35.00 -16.55
C GLN A 15 7.85 33.55 -16.68
N ALA A 16 8.57 32.69 -17.39
CA ALA A 16 8.19 31.29 -17.49
C ALA A 16 8.19 30.57 -16.12
N LEU A 17 9.22 30.79 -15.30
CA LEU A 17 9.29 30.25 -13.94
C LEU A 17 8.21 30.80 -13.01
N LEU A 18 7.86 32.09 -13.14
CA LEU A 18 6.75 32.68 -12.39
C LEU A 18 5.42 32.05 -12.76
N SER A 19 5.15 31.84 -14.05
CA SER A 19 3.96 31.14 -14.53
C SER A 19 3.87 29.72 -14.02
N LEU A 20 4.98 28.98 -14.02
CA LEU A 20 5.05 27.62 -13.46
C LEU A 20 4.80 27.60 -11.94
N ARG A 21 5.30 28.63 -11.22
CA ARG A 21 5.05 28.80 -9.78
C ARG A 21 3.59 29.05 -9.47
N ASP A 22 2.94 29.95 -10.23
CA ASP A 22 1.58 30.40 -9.96
C ASP A 22 0.54 29.27 -10.20
N ALA A 23 0.83 28.33 -11.09
CA ALA A 23 0.07 27.10 -11.29
C ALA A 23 0.89 25.84 -10.86
N HIS A 24 1.53 25.93 -9.69
CA HIS A 24 2.48 24.92 -9.21
C HIS A 24 1.88 23.51 -9.16
N GLN A 25 0.65 23.39 -8.67
CA GLN A 25 0.01 22.06 -8.55
C GLN A 25 -0.13 21.40 -9.92
N GLU A 26 -0.73 22.06 -10.89
CA GLU A 26 -1.01 21.52 -12.22
C GLU A 26 0.24 21.35 -13.09
N ASN A 27 1.20 22.28 -12.96
CA ASN A 27 2.35 22.35 -13.85
C ASN A 27 3.59 21.65 -13.33
N ILE A 28 3.71 21.45 -12.03
CA ILE A 28 4.88 20.86 -11.39
C ILE A 28 4.51 19.59 -10.62
N ALA A 29 3.62 19.70 -9.62
CA ALA A 29 3.35 18.59 -8.70
C ALA A 29 2.63 17.43 -9.38
N ASP A 30 1.55 17.69 -10.11
CA ASP A 30 0.77 16.64 -10.78
C ASP A 30 1.53 15.99 -11.95
N LYS A 31 2.54 16.68 -12.49
CA LYS A 31 3.42 16.17 -13.55
C LYS A 31 4.72 15.59 -13.02
N TYR A 32 4.94 15.59 -11.70
CA TYR A 32 6.17 15.10 -11.08
C TYR A 32 7.45 15.73 -11.67
N ILE A 33 7.42 17.03 -11.99
CA ILE A 33 8.58 17.75 -12.54
C ILE A 33 9.58 18.03 -11.43
N SER A 34 10.79 17.52 -11.56
CA SER A 34 11.86 17.73 -10.59
C SER A 34 12.60 19.04 -10.84
N VAL A 35 13.43 19.46 -9.85
CA VAL A 35 14.33 20.60 -10.01
C VAL A 35 15.31 20.38 -11.17
N LEU A 36 15.74 19.14 -11.40
CA LEU A 36 16.63 18.79 -12.49
C LEU A 36 15.94 18.98 -13.85
N ASP A 37 14.67 18.55 -13.99
CA ASP A 37 13.89 18.75 -15.21
C ASP A 37 13.76 20.23 -15.54
N LEU A 38 13.57 21.08 -14.51
CA LEU A 38 13.52 22.54 -14.70
C LEU A 38 14.85 23.12 -15.15
N LEU A 39 15.97 22.66 -14.59
CA LEU A 39 17.30 23.10 -15.00
C LEU A 39 17.66 22.65 -16.43
N GLU A 40 17.18 21.48 -16.86
CA GLU A 40 17.33 21.01 -18.23
C GLU A 40 16.45 21.82 -19.20
N GLN A 41 15.26 22.20 -18.78
CA GLN A 41 14.36 23.06 -19.57
C GLN A 41 14.89 24.49 -19.69
N PHE A 42 15.56 24.99 -18.64
CA PHE A 42 16.14 26.34 -18.57
C PHE A 42 17.64 26.27 -18.27
N PRO A 43 18.46 25.82 -19.23
CA PRO A 43 19.88 25.57 -19.00
C PRO A 43 20.73 26.83 -18.78
N THR A 44 20.15 28.01 -19.02
CA THR A 44 20.81 29.32 -18.84
C THR A 44 20.77 29.80 -17.40
N ILE A 45 20.06 29.11 -16.49
CA ILE A 45 20.01 29.52 -15.07
C ILE A 45 21.36 29.21 -14.41
N PRO A 46 22.11 30.23 -13.94
CA PRO A 46 23.40 30.04 -13.31
C PRO A 46 23.20 29.60 -11.87
N ILE A 47 23.20 28.28 -11.64
CA ILE A 47 23.05 27.72 -10.29
C ILE A 47 24.30 26.97 -9.86
N THR A 48 24.75 27.18 -8.63
CA THR A 48 25.85 26.41 -8.07
C THR A 48 25.39 25.05 -7.59
N ILE A 49 26.29 24.08 -7.48
CA ILE A 49 25.97 22.75 -6.98
C ILE A 49 25.45 22.79 -5.54
N GLU A 50 25.96 23.71 -4.70
CA GLU A 50 25.51 23.89 -3.34
C GLU A 50 24.06 24.39 -3.30
N ALA A 51 23.71 25.35 -4.15
CA ALA A 51 22.34 25.88 -4.26
C ALA A 51 21.39 24.79 -4.79
N TYR A 52 21.82 23.99 -5.77
CA TYR A 52 21.06 22.83 -6.24
C TYR A 52 20.81 21.81 -5.12
N LEU A 53 21.87 21.39 -4.41
CA LEU A 53 21.74 20.45 -3.30
C LEU A 53 20.85 20.97 -2.16
N SER A 54 20.84 22.28 -1.90
CA SER A 54 19.98 22.88 -0.88
C SER A 54 18.48 22.83 -1.22
N MET A 55 18.13 22.66 -2.49
CA MET A 55 16.75 22.53 -2.96
C MET A 55 16.24 21.08 -2.88
N LEU A 56 17.14 20.11 -2.78
CA LEU A 56 16.76 18.70 -2.70
C LEU A 56 16.26 18.37 -1.29
N PRO A 57 15.22 17.55 -1.18
CA PRO A 57 14.83 17.03 0.12
C PRO A 57 15.93 16.13 0.70
N LEU A 58 16.07 16.15 2.01
CA LEU A 58 16.98 15.21 2.68
C LEU A 58 16.56 13.77 2.37
N LEU A 59 17.54 12.90 2.11
CA LEU A 59 17.31 11.47 1.97
C LEU A 59 16.68 10.96 3.28
N ARG A 60 15.45 10.48 3.16
CA ARG A 60 14.74 9.85 4.28
C ARG A 60 14.99 8.35 4.26
N PRO A 61 15.08 7.70 5.43
CA PRO A 61 15.09 6.25 5.47
C PRO A 61 13.85 5.70 4.80
N HIS A 62 14.01 4.79 3.85
CA HIS A 62 12.90 4.05 3.27
C HIS A 62 12.45 2.98 4.25
N THR A 63 11.15 2.91 4.49
CA THR A 63 10.55 1.87 5.34
C THR A 63 10.03 0.75 4.44
N TYR A 64 10.50 -0.46 4.68
CA TYR A 64 10.07 -1.66 3.98
C TYR A 64 9.39 -2.61 4.95
N SER A 65 8.25 -3.15 4.56
CA SER A 65 7.68 -4.30 5.26
C SER A 65 8.50 -5.55 4.94
N ILE A 66 8.61 -6.47 5.89
CA ILE A 66 9.49 -7.66 5.77
C ILE A 66 9.08 -8.62 4.62
N ALA A 67 8.01 -8.36 3.93
CA ALA A 67 7.60 -9.11 2.73
C ALA A 67 7.59 -8.23 1.48
N SER A 68 8.54 -7.29 1.37
CA SER A 68 8.54 -6.27 0.32
C SER A 68 8.69 -6.83 -1.08
N VAL A 69 7.98 -6.18 -1.98
CA VAL A 69 8.02 -6.34 -3.43
C VAL A 69 8.86 -5.21 -4.03
N ILE A 70 9.48 -5.48 -5.16
CA ILE A 70 10.18 -4.46 -5.95
C ILE A 70 9.11 -3.51 -6.52
N ASP A 71 9.21 -2.21 -6.20
CA ASP A 71 8.35 -1.19 -6.79
C ASP A 71 8.53 -1.13 -8.30
N GLU A 72 7.42 -0.96 -9.02
CA GLU A 72 7.48 -0.68 -10.45
C GLU A 72 8.15 0.67 -10.71
N PRO A 73 8.83 0.82 -11.85
CA PRO A 73 9.43 2.08 -12.24
C PRO A 73 8.34 3.16 -12.40
N HIS A 74 8.54 4.29 -11.75
CA HIS A 74 7.70 5.47 -11.94
C HIS A 74 8.20 6.29 -13.12
N TRP A 75 7.27 6.76 -13.95
CA TRP A 75 7.55 7.64 -15.07
C TRP A 75 7.39 9.10 -14.63
N SER A 76 8.39 9.93 -14.88
CA SER A 76 8.26 11.37 -14.69
C SER A 76 7.37 12.00 -15.76
N GLY A 77 6.89 13.21 -15.50
CA GLY A 77 6.17 14.00 -16.51
C GLY A 77 6.99 14.30 -17.78
N SER A 78 8.33 14.20 -17.71
CA SER A 78 9.24 14.29 -18.85
C SER A 78 9.42 12.96 -19.63
N GLY A 79 8.68 11.90 -19.27
CA GLY A 79 8.77 10.58 -19.91
C GLY A 79 10.02 9.78 -19.54
N ARG A 80 10.77 10.17 -18.50
CA ARG A 80 11.91 9.42 -17.98
C ARG A 80 11.46 8.37 -16.97
N GLN A 81 12.03 7.20 -17.10
CA GLN A 81 11.85 6.13 -16.13
C GLN A 81 12.73 6.40 -14.91
N HIS A 82 12.11 6.57 -13.74
CA HIS A 82 12.82 6.66 -12.47
C HIS A 82 12.70 5.33 -11.72
N LEU A 83 13.82 4.64 -11.62
CA LEU A 83 13.94 3.50 -10.70
C LEU A 83 14.17 4.06 -9.30
N GLY A 84 13.35 3.68 -8.33
CA GLY A 84 13.52 4.08 -6.94
C GLY A 84 14.95 3.72 -6.47
N ILE A 85 15.69 4.68 -5.95
CA ILE A 85 17.14 4.52 -5.63
C ILE A 85 17.34 3.35 -4.66
N ALA A 86 16.58 3.31 -3.57
CA ALA A 86 16.73 2.27 -2.55
C ALA A 86 16.25 0.90 -3.05
N THR A 87 15.11 0.84 -3.72
CA THR A 87 14.56 -0.41 -4.26
C THR A 87 15.46 -0.98 -5.35
N ASN A 88 15.94 -0.14 -6.27
CA ASN A 88 16.88 -0.58 -7.29
C ASN A 88 18.22 -1.06 -6.70
N TYR A 89 18.72 -0.38 -5.66
CA TYR A 89 19.90 -0.85 -4.93
C TYR A 89 19.67 -2.22 -4.31
N LEU A 90 18.52 -2.43 -3.62
CA LEU A 90 18.17 -3.72 -3.02
C LEU A 90 18.02 -4.82 -4.06
N ALA A 91 17.37 -4.54 -5.20
CA ALA A 91 17.17 -5.49 -6.28
C ALA A 91 18.50 -5.97 -6.93
N ASN A 92 19.52 -5.13 -6.91
CA ASN A 92 20.85 -5.44 -7.47
C ASN A 92 21.82 -5.99 -6.43
N LEU A 93 21.41 -6.19 -5.17
CA LEU A 93 22.27 -6.81 -4.17
C LEU A 93 22.51 -8.28 -4.49
N LEU A 94 23.79 -8.63 -4.55
CA LEU A 94 24.21 -10.03 -4.70
C LEU A 94 24.27 -10.73 -3.32
N PRO A 95 24.11 -12.06 -3.28
CA PRO A 95 24.33 -12.82 -2.06
C PRO A 95 25.71 -12.53 -1.44
N GLY A 96 25.73 -12.21 -0.15
CA GLY A 96 26.93 -11.76 0.57
C GLY A 96 27.10 -10.23 0.64
N GLY A 97 26.33 -9.46 -0.11
CA GLY A 97 26.25 -8.00 0.01
C GLY A 97 25.83 -7.56 1.41
N ARG A 98 26.36 -6.41 1.86
CA ARG A 98 26.06 -5.86 3.19
C ARG A 98 25.24 -4.58 3.06
N ILE A 99 24.18 -4.47 3.85
CA ILE A 99 23.33 -3.27 3.98
C ILE A 99 23.24 -2.86 5.44
N ARG A 100 23.04 -1.56 5.66
CA ARG A 100 22.69 -1.05 6.99
C ARG A 100 21.18 -0.93 7.06
N VAL A 101 20.58 -1.58 8.05
CA VAL A 101 19.14 -1.53 8.31
C VAL A 101 18.92 -1.20 9.79
N SER A 102 17.81 -0.52 10.07
CA SER A 102 17.28 -0.40 11.42
C SER A 102 15.91 -1.08 11.45
N LEU A 103 15.65 -1.82 12.51
CA LEU A 103 14.32 -2.39 12.73
C LEU A 103 13.43 -1.33 13.36
N LYS A 104 12.36 -0.97 12.69
CA LYS A 104 11.28 -0.18 13.26
C LYS A 104 10.24 -1.12 13.83
N GLN A 105 9.86 -0.91 15.07
CA GLN A 105 8.79 -1.68 15.67
C GLN A 105 7.48 -1.41 14.90
N ALA A 106 6.83 -2.47 14.44
CA ALA A 106 5.53 -2.38 13.80
C ALA A 106 4.48 -1.87 14.79
N ASN A 107 3.37 -1.36 14.27
CA ASN A 107 2.21 -1.02 15.09
C ASN A 107 1.84 -2.23 15.98
N PRO A 108 1.87 -2.09 17.32
CA PRO A 108 1.58 -3.20 18.22
C PRO A 108 0.21 -3.85 17.98
N PHE A 109 -0.75 -3.06 17.49
CA PHE A 109 -2.08 -3.56 17.16
C PHE A 109 -2.14 -4.31 15.82
N MET A 110 -1.19 -4.04 14.88
CA MET A 110 -1.01 -4.79 13.63
C MET A 110 -0.16 -6.05 13.87
N GLN A 111 -0.48 -6.76 14.91
CA GLN A 111 0.13 -8.05 15.25
C GLN A 111 -0.98 -9.07 15.51
N LEU A 112 -0.77 -10.29 15.05
CA LEU A 112 -1.65 -11.38 15.37
C LEU A 112 -1.28 -11.91 16.77
N PRO A 113 -2.09 -11.64 17.82
CA PRO A 113 -1.82 -12.19 19.15
C PRO A 113 -1.75 -13.72 19.10
N PRO A 114 -0.94 -14.37 19.96
CA PRO A 114 -0.76 -15.81 19.91
C PRO A 114 -2.05 -16.64 19.96
N ALA A 115 -3.03 -16.19 20.74
CA ALA A 115 -4.31 -16.87 20.87
C ALA A 115 -5.37 -16.41 19.85
N ALA A 116 -5.16 -15.29 19.15
CA ALA A 116 -6.20 -14.68 18.30
C ALA A 116 -6.67 -15.60 17.17
N SER A 117 -5.75 -16.35 16.55
CA SER A 117 -6.10 -17.28 15.48
C SER A 117 -7.04 -18.42 15.92
N ILE A 118 -7.11 -18.68 17.21
CA ILE A 118 -7.93 -19.75 17.80
C ILE A 118 -9.25 -19.17 18.32
N MET A 119 -9.19 -17.99 18.93
CA MET A 119 -10.32 -17.41 19.66
C MET A 119 -11.30 -16.64 18.78
N TYR A 120 -10.79 -15.94 17.76
CA TYR A 120 -11.61 -15.04 16.94
C TYR A 120 -11.43 -15.30 15.46
N PRO A 121 -12.49 -15.16 14.67
CA PRO A 121 -12.34 -15.02 13.22
C PRO A 121 -11.48 -13.80 12.87
N ILE A 122 -10.83 -13.86 11.71
CA ILE A 122 -9.92 -12.81 11.26
C ILE A 122 -10.30 -12.40 9.85
N ILE A 123 -10.57 -11.11 9.65
CA ILE A 123 -10.78 -10.51 8.34
C ILE A 123 -9.55 -9.64 8.05
N MET A 124 -8.83 -9.97 6.99
CA MET A 124 -7.66 -9.22 6.51
C MET A 124 -8.02 -8.55 5.19
N ILE A 125 -7.71 -7.27 5.05
CA ILE A 125 -8.03 -6.50 3.84
C ILE A 125 -6.77 -5.75 3.40
N ALA A 126 -6.28 -6.08 2.21
CA ALA A 126 -5.03 -5.57 1.69
C ALA A 126 -5.14 -5.06 0.26
N SER A 127 -4.29 -4.12 -0.13
CA SER A 127 -4.02 -3.81 -1.53
C SER A 127 -2.52 -3.71 -1.79
N GLY A 128 -2.08 -4.28 -2.93
CA GLY A 128 -0.69 -4.28 -3.34
C GLY A 128 0.26 -4.78 -2.23
N SER A 129 1.30 -4.02 -1.91
CA SER A 129 2.28 -4.37 -0.87
C SER A 129 1.70 -4.46 0.56
N GLY A 130 0.47 -3.99 0.78
CA GLY A 130 -0.26 -4.16 2.03
C GLY A 130 -0.53 -5.61 2.43
N ILE A 131 -0.33 -6.57 1.53
CA ILE A 131 -0.38 -8.01 1.83
C ILE A 131 0.71 -8.46 2.81
N ALA A 132 1.82 -7.71 2.92
CA ALA A 132 3.01 -8.13 3.64
C ALA A 132 2.77 -8.58 5.09
N PRO A 133 2.13 -7.80 5.98
CA PRO A 133 1.85 -8.25 7.35
C PRO A 133 0.92 -9.46 7.38
N PHE A 134 -0.03 -9.56 6.45
CA PHE A 134 -0.99 -10.65 6.41
C PHE A 134 -0.38 -11.97 5.94
N ARG A 135 0.62 -11.93 5.07
CA ARG A 135 1.42 -13.12 4.77
C ARG A 135 2.01 -13.72 6.05
N GLY A 136 2.58 -12.87 6.91
CA GLY A 136 3.09 -13.31 8.21
C GLY A 136 2.00 -13.89 9.12
N PHE A 137 0.80 -13.31 9.13
CA PHE A 137 -0.35 -13.83 9.87
C PHE A 137 -0.75 -15.22 9.38
N ILE A 138 -0.86 -15.39 8.06
CA ILE A 138 -1.27 -16.65 7.43
C ILE A 138 -0.23 -17.75 7.67
N GLN A 139 1.06 -17.41 7.52
CA GLN A 139 2.15 -18.36 7.83
C GLN A 139 2.12 -18.81 9.29
N LYS A 140 1.89 -17.88 10.22
CA LYS A 140 1.75 -18.21 11.65
C LYS A 140 0.57 -19.15 11.89
N ARG A 141 -0.58 -18.89 11.26
CA ARG A 141 -1.76 -19.77 11.33
C ARG A 141 -1.45 -21.16 10.78
N ALA A 142 -0.74 -21.24 9.64
CA ALA A 142 -0.33 -22.51 9.07
C ALA A 142 0.57 -23.33 10.03
N LEU A 143 1.49 -22.67 10.73
CA LEU A 143 2.30 -23.33 11.76
C LEU A 143 1.45 -23.82 12.94
N GLN A 144 0.45 -23.04 13.38
CA GLN A 144 -0.47 -23.43 14.43
C GLN A 144 -1.34 -24.65 14.01
N ALA A 145 -1.85 -24.65 12.78
CA ALA A 145 -2.60 -25.78 12.24
C ALA A 145 -1.76 -27.06 12.18
N ARG A 146 -0.50 -26.95 11.71
CA ARG A 146 0.46 -28.07 11.71
C ARG A 146 0.78 -28.58 13.11
N ALA A 147 0.71 -27.72 14.11
CA ALA A 147 0.85 -28.09 15.52
C ALA A 147 -0.43 -28.72 16.13
N GLY A 148 -1.45 -28.99 15.30
CA GLY A 148 -2.71 -29.59 15.73
C GLY A 148 -3.69 -28.64 16.41
N GLN A 149 -3.47 -27.30 16.32
CA GLN A 149 -4.40 -26.34 16.89
C GLN A 149 -5.62 -26.15 15.98
N SER A 150 -6.81 -26.14 16.55
CA SER A 150 -8.04 -25.78 15.83
C SER A 150 -8.06 -24.26 15.63
N LEU A 151 -8.18 -23.82 14.39
CA LEU A 151 -8.17 -22.40 14.04
C LEU A 151 -9.57 -21.87 13.83
N SER A 152 -9.84 -20.66 14.32
CA SER A 152 -11.01 -19.89 13.89
C SER A 152 -10.93 -19.53 12.41
N ARG A 153 -12.06 -19.23 11.80
CA ARG A 153 -12.13 -18.84 10.38
C ARG A 153 -11.32 -17.59 10.08
N ALA A 154 -10.65 -17.56 8.92
CA ALA A 154 -9.94 -16.38 8.44
C ALA A 154 -10.22 -16.14 6.96
N VAL A 155 -10.37 -14.87 6.59
CA VAL A 155 -10.59 -14.44 5.21
C VAL A 155 -9.63 -13.29 4.89
N LEU A 156 -9.02 -13.37 3.71
CA LEU A 156 -8.19 -12.30 3.12
C LEU A 156 -8.92 -11.73 1.91
N PHE A 157 -9.23 -10.45 1.96
CA PHE A 157 -9.60 -9.66 0.79
C PHE A 157 -8.34 -9.00 0.24
N PHE A 158 -7.99 -9.30 -1.01
CA PHE A 158 -6.75 -8.81 -1.62
C PHE A 158 -7.02 -8.11 -2.95
N GLY A 159 -6.65 -6.83 -3.02
CA GLY A 159 -6.75 -6.01 -4.21
C GLY A 159 -5.40 -5.83 -4.89
N CYS A 160 -5.34 -6.10 -6.19
CA CYS A 160 -4.18 -5.83 -7.04
C CYS A 160 -4.63 -5.41 -8.45
N ARG A 161 -3.71 -5.21 -9.37
CA ARG A 161 -4.07 -4.73 -10.73
C ARG A 161 -4.47 -5.87 -11.63
N ARG A 162 -3.64 -6.90 -11.71
CA ARG A 162 -3.84 -8.07 -12.60
C ARG A 162 -3.34 -9.36 -11.96
N PRO A 163 -3.93 -10.51 -12.32
CA PRO A 163 -3.56 -11.82 -11.77
C PRO A 163 -2.10 -12.21 -12.01
N GLU A 164 -1.52 -11.76 -13.13
CA GLU A 164 -0.21 -12.23 -13.62
C GLU A 164 0.91 -11.21 -13.39
N GLU A 165 0.56 -9.98 -12.98
CA GLU A 165 1.53 -8.91 -12.75
C GLU A 165 1.85 -8.72 -11.27
N ASP A 166 0.80 -8.54 -10.45
CA ASP A 166 0.95 -8.10 -9.05
C ASP A 166 0.03 -8.81 -8.05
N ASP A 167 -0.48 -10.00 -8.40
CA ASP A 167 -1.12 -10.92 -7.44
C ASP A 167 -0.03 -11.61 -6.59
N LEU A 168 0.47 -10.86 -5.63
CA LEU A 168 1.62 -11.21 -4.82
C LEU A 168 1.39 -12.50 -4.04
N TYR A 169 2.38 -13.39 -4.07
CA TYR A 169 2.35 -14.67 -3.35
C TYR A 169 1.18 -15.58 -3.75
N ARG A 170 0.63 -15.43 -4.95
CA ARG A 170 -0.55 -16.16 -5.42
C ARG A 170 -0.48 -17.65 -5.13
N SER A 171 0.56 -18.33 -5.60
CA SER A 171 0.71 -19.79 -5.42
C SER A 171 0.78 -20.21 -3.96
N GLU A 172 1.41 -19.39 -3.09
CA GLU A 172 1.48 -19.62 -1.65
C GLU A 172 0.10 -19.46 -1.00
N LEU A 173 -0.61 -18.38 -1.35
CA LEU A 173 -1.95 -18.10 -0.84
C LEU A 173 -2.97 -19.15 -1.28
N ASP A 174 -2.93 -19.59 -2.55
CA ASP A 174 -3.78 -20.67 -3.07
C ASP A 174 -3.48 -22.00 -2.37
N GLY A 175 -2.22 -22.20 -1.96
CA GLY A 175 -1.84 -23.34 -1.11
C GLY A 175 -2.49 -23.28 0.26
N PHE A 176 -2.39 -22.15 0.94
CA PHE A 176 -3.01 -21.95 2.25
C PHE A 176 -4.54 -22.01 2.20
N GLU A 177 -5.15 -21.58 1.11
CA GLU A 177 -6.59 -21.71 0.91
C GLU A 177 -7.01 -23.17 0.78
N ARG A 178 -6.31 -23.97 -0.04
CA ARG A 178 -6.54 -25.42 -0.17
C ARG A 178 -6.35 -26.15 1.16
N ASP A 179 -5.40 -25.72 1.97
CA ASP A 179 -5.13 -26.28 3.29
C ASP A 179 -6.14 -25.81 4.36
N GLY A 180 -7.13 -24.97 4.01
CA GLY A 180 -8.14 -24.44 4.93
C GLY A 180 -7.62 -23.43 5.97
N ILE A 181 -6.44 -22.85 5.74
CA ILE A 181 -5.80 -21.88 6.65
C ILE A 181 -6.45 -20.49 6.55
N VAL A 182 -6.85 -20.11 5.32
CA VAL A 182 -7.45 -18.80 5.00
C VAL A 182 -8.28 -18.93 3.73
N GLY A 183 -9.43 -18.24 3.65
CA GLY A 183 -10.13 -18.03 2.38
C GLY A 183 -9.59 -16.79 1.70
N VAL A 184 -9.40 -16.79 0.37
CA VAL A 184 -8.84 -15.65 -0.36
C VAL A 184 -9.86 -15.09 -1.35
N LYS A 185 -10.17 -13.81 -1.22
CA LYS A 185 -11.13 -13.07 -2.05
C LYS A 185 -10.40 -11.96 -2.81
N ARG A 186 -10.17 -12.15 -4.11
CA ARG A 186 -9.39 -11.23 -4.93
C ARG A 186 -10.24 -10.17 -5.64
N GLY A 187 -9.68 -8.98 -5.84
CA GLY A 187 -10.20 -7.94 -6.71
C GLY A 187 -9.09 -7.43 -7.63
N TYR A 188 -9.38 -7.34 -8.96
CA TYR A 188 -8.40 -6.92 -9.96
C TYR A 188 -8.82 -5.60 -10.61
N SER A 189 -8.09 -4.53 -10.31
CA SER A 189 -8.50 -3.18 -10.74
C SER A 189 -8.40 -2.93 -12.26
N ARG A 190 -7.60 -3.73 -12.97
CA ARG A 190 -7.41 -3.62 -14.43
C ARG A 190 -7.95 -4.83 -15.21
N GLU A 191 -8.59 -5.78 -14.53
CA GLU A 191 -9.11 -7.00 -15.15
C GLU A 191 -10.39 -7.49 -14.47
N VAL A 192 -11.43 -6.66 -14.54
CA VAL A 192 -12.72 -6.86 -13.85
C VAL A 192 -13.53 -8.08 -14.36
N HIS A 193 -13.19 -8.65 -15.50
CA HIS A 193 -13.89 -9.81 -16.06
C HIS A 193 -13.29 -11.16 -15.65
N TYR A 194 -12.31 -11.14 -14.78
CA TYR A 194 -11.77 -12.38 -14.22
C TYR A 194 -12.83 -13.05 -13.33
N SER A 195 -13.13 -14.32 -13.59
CA SER A 195 -14.27 -15.04 -12.98
C SER A 195 -14.25 -15.03 -11.44
N ASP A 196 -13.08 -14.96 -10.85
CA ASP A 196 -12.87 -15.01 -9.40
C ASP A 196 -13.22 -13.70 -8.68
N THR A 197 -13.33 -12.58 -9.40
CA THR A 197 -13.54 -11.25 -8.79
C THR A 197 -15.00 -10.92 -8.54
N ARG A 198 -15.92 -11.69 -9.08
CA ARG A 198 -17.37 -11.36 -9.10
C ARG A 198 -17.66 -9.94 -9.60
N GLY A 199 -16.86 -9.46 -10.58
CA GLY A 199 -16.96 -8.12 -11.13
C GLY A 199 -16.40 -7.00 -10.25
N SER A 200 -15.74 -7.32 -9.14
CA SER A 200 -15.15 -6.35 -8.22
C SER A 200 -13.85 -5.78 -8.78
N ARG A 201 -13.78 -4.45 -8.89
CA ARG A 201 -12.61 -3.75 -9.40
C ARG A 201 -11.58 -3.49 -8.30
N TYR A 202 -12.03 -3.03 -7.16
CA TYR A 202 -11.19 -2.74 -6.01
C TYR A 202 -11.51 -3.68 -4.84
N VAL A 203 -10.61 -3.74 -3.88
CA VAL A 203 -10.80 -4.62 -2.72
C VAL A 203 -12.03 -4.26 -1.91
N GLN A 204 -12.37 -2.98 -1.80
CA GLN A 204 -13.60 -2.54 -1.13
C GLN A 204 -14.86 -3.00 -1.87
N ASP A 205 -14.83 -3.07 -3.21
CA ASP A 205 -15.97 -3.56 -3.99
C ASP A 205 -16.18 -5.06 -3.76
N ARG A 206 -15.09 -5.79 -3.41
CA ARG A 206 -15.13 -7.22 -3.15
C ARG A 206 -15.82 -7.58 -1.83
N LEU A 207 -15.92 -6.63 -0.91
CA LEU A 207 -16.63 -6.83 0.36
C LEU A 207 -18.16 -6.98 0.17
N GLU A 208 -18.72 -6.25 -0.79
CA GLU A 208 -20.17 -6.22 -1.00
C GLU A 208 -20.77 -7.59 -1.40
N PRO A 209 -20.25 -8.32 -2.40
CA PRO A 209 -20.75 -9.65 -2.73
C PRO A 209 -20.46 -10.72 -1.67
N GLU A 210 -19.66 -10.40 -0.66
CA GLU A 210 -19.34 -11.27 0.48
C GLU A 210 -19.90 -10.71 1.80
N LYS A 211 -20.86 -9.78 1.73
CA LYS A 211 -21.36 -9.07 2.92
C LYS A 211 -21.94 -10.01 3.99
N GLU A 212 -22.59 -11.06 3.59
CA GLU A 212 -23.17 -12.05 4.51
C GLU A 212 -22.06 -12.76 5.32
N ASP A 213 -20.98 -13.12 4.65
CA ASP A 213 -19.77 -13.68 5.27
C ASP A 213 -19.13 -12.69 6.26
N VAL A 214 -19.02 -11.43 5.87
CA VAL A 214 -18.47 -10.36 6.73
C VAL A 214 -19.35 -10.17 7.97
N ILE A 215 -20.67 -10.12 7.82
CA ILE A 215 -21.63 -9.99 8.92
C ILE A 215 -21.54 -11.20 9.87
N GLU A 216 -21.54 -12.42 9.31
CA GLU A 216 -21.40 -13.64 10.12
C GLU A 216 -20.13 -13.63 10.97
N LEU A 217 -18.99 -13.34 10.33
CA LEU A 217 -17.70 -13.28 11.03
C LEU A 217 -17.67 -12.17 12.08
N TRP A 218 -18.28 -11.02 11.78
CA TRP A 218 -18.39 -9.91 12.74
C TRP A 218 -19.17 -10.30 13.99
N LYS A 219 -20.33 -10.93 13.84
CA LYS A 219 -21.15 -11.46 14.95
C LYS A 219 -20.41 -12.51 15.77
N LEU A 220 -19.51 -13.25 15.17
CA LEU A 220 -18.62 -14.21 15.86
C LEU A 220 -17.42 -13.53 16.55
N GLY A 221 -17.35 -12.21 16.59
CA GLY A 221 -16.28 -11.46 17.25
C GLY A 221 -15.05 -11.26 16.39
N ALA A 222 -15.16 -11.29 15.06
CA ALA A 222 -14.01 -11.11 14.17
C ALA A 222 -13.22 -9.84 14.45
N ARG A 223 -11.91 -9.94 14.26
CA ARG A 223 -10.99 -8.79 14.18
C ARG A 223 -10.72 -8.46 12.71
N ILE A 224 -10.81 -7.18 12.39
CA ILE A 224 -10.58 -6.68 11.04
C ILE A 224 -9.24 -5.94 11.02
N TYR A 225 -8.39 -6.33 10.08
CA TYR A 225 -7.08 -5.72 9.83
C TYR A 225 -7.04 -5.18 8.41
N VAL A 226 -6.68 -3.91 8.27
CA VAL A 226 -6.60 -3.22 6.96
C VAL A 226 -5.19 -2.69 6.76
N CYS A 227 -4.57 -3.02 5.62
CA CYS A 227 -3.23 -2.55 5.29
C CYS A 227 -3.16 -2.12 3.81
N GLY A 228 -2.76 -0.87 3.57
CA GLY A 228 -2.65 -0.31 2.22
C GLY A 228 -2.65 1.21 2.20
N GLY A 229 -2.92 1.79 1.02
CA GLY A 229 -2.98 3.24 0.84
C GLY A 229 -4.22 3.87 1.47
N ASP A 230 -4.15 5.18 1.77
CA ASP A 230 -5.19 5.94 2.46
C ASP A 230 -6.56 5.88 1.75
N GLY A 231 -6.58 6.07 0.42
CA GLY A 231 -7.81 6.00 -0.36
C GLY A 231 -8.50 4.63 -0.29
N MET A 232 -7.72 3.53 -0.27
CA MET A 232 -8.25 2.18 -0.09
C MET A 232 -8.81 2.00 1.32
N ALA A 233 -8.07 2.39 2.34
CA ALA A 233 -8.50 2.24 3.74
C ALA A 233 -9.80 3.02 4.02
N SER A 234 -9.92 4.24 3.48
CA SER A 234 -11.14 5.06 3.57
C SER A 234 -12.33 4.40 2.85
N GLY A 235 -12.11 3.86 1.64
CA GLY A 235 -13.13 3.14 0.89
C GLY A 235 -13.60 1.87 1.60
N VAL A 236 -12.66 1.07 2.12
CA VAL A 236 -12.95 -0.14 2.92
C VAL A 236 -13.78 0.22 4.15
N ARG A 237 -13.37 1.27 4.88
CA ARG A 237 -14.09 1.71 6.07
C ARG A 237 -15.54 2.10 5.75
N ALA A 238 -15.77 2.86 4.68
CA ALA A 238 -17.10 3.27 4.26
C ALA A 238 -18.01 2.08 3.91
N VAL A 239 -17.45 1.08 3.20
CA VAL A 239 -18.19 -0.14 2.85
C VAL A 239 -18.50 -0.98 4.09
N LEU A 240 -17.53 -1.16 4.99
CA LEU A 240 -17.74 -1.92 6.24
C LEU A 240 -18.82 -1.27 7.13
N ILE A 241 -18.81 0.06 7.26
CA ILE A 241 -19.85 0.78 8.00
C ILE A 241 -21.24 0.43 7.42
N ARG A 242 -21.40 0.58 6.10
CA ARG A 242 -22.67 0.28 5.43
C ARG A 242 -23.13 -1.18 5.64
N ILE A 243 -22.18 -2.14 5.53
CA ILE A 243 -22.50 -3.57 5.74
C ILE A 243 -22.90 -3.84 7.19
N LEU A 244 -22.19 -3.23 8.16
CA LEU A 244 -22.41 -3.49 9.57
C LEU A 244 -23.62 -2.71 10.15
N GLU A 245 -24.05 -1.60 9.51
CA GLU A 245 -25.33 -0.93 9.84
C GLU A 245 -26.55 -1.85 9.66
N GLU A 246 -26.43 -2.92 8.86
CA GLU A 246 -27.46 -3.96 8.74
C GLU A 246 -27.52 -4.90 9.98
N THR A 247 -26.59 -4.76 10.94
CA THR A 247 -26.54 -5.60 12.14
C THR A 247 -27.10 -4.89 13.37
N GLU A 248 -27.56 -5.65 14.38
CA GLU A 248 -28.05 -5.09 15.65
C GLU A 248 -26.95 -4.36 16.43
N GLU A 249 -25.70 -4.78 16.30
CA GLU A 249 -24.54 -4.16 16.96
C GLU A 249 -24.15 -2.83 16.31
N GLY A 250 -24.59 -2.60 15.06
CA GLY A 250 -24.30 -1.39 14.31
C GLY A 250 -22.83 -1.18 13.97
N ALA A 251 -22.57 -0.06 13.28
CA ALA A 251 -21.22 0.34 12.90
C ALA A 251 -20.42 1.03 14.03
N ASP A 252 -21.07 1.38 15.13
CA ASP A 252 -20.42 2.12 16.25
C ASP A 252 -19.30 1.32 16.88
N GLU A 253 -19.41 0.00 16.96
CA GLU A 253 -18.33 -0.87 17.44
C GLU A 253 -17.10 -0.84 16.54
N LEU A 254 -17.25 -0.62 15.23
CA LEU A 254 -16.10 -0.48 14.33
C LEU A 254 -15.26 0.76 14.67
N LEU A 255 -15.88 1.79 15.24
CA LEU A 255 -15.25 3.07 15.54
C LEU A 255 -14.53 3.09 16.90
N VAL A 256 -14.92 2.24 17.83
CA VAL A 256 -14.52 2.30 19.25
C VAL A 256 -13.61 1.14 19.64
N ALA A 257 -13.62 0.04 18.92
CA ALA A 257 -13.05 -1.20 19.42
C ALA A 257 -11.65 -1.52 18.93
N PRO A 258 -10.86 -2.27 19.73
CA PRO A 258 -9.59 -2.87 19.28
C PRO A 258 -9.80 -3.96 18.21
N ARG A 259 -11.02 -4.09 17.66
CA ARG A 259 -11.40 -5.06 16.62
C ARG A 259 -11.11 -4.59 15.21
N TYR A 260 -10.92 -3.27 14.98
CA TYR A 260 -10.61 -2.69 13.69
C TYR A 260 -9.24 -1.99 13.75
N VAL A 261 -8.28 -2.53 13.04
CA VAL A 261 -6.89 -2.05 13.05
C VAL A 261 -6.45 -1.69 11.63
N THR A 262 -5.87 -0.53 11.48
CA THR A 262 -5.36 -0.05 10.19
C THR A 262 -3.86 0.21 10.24
N GLU A 263 -3.16 -0.12 9.16
CA GLU A 263 -1.81 0.33 8.87
C GLU A 263 -1.81 0.95 7.47
N ILE A 264 -1.68 2.28 7.43
CA ILE A 264 -1.79 3.06 6.20
C ILE A 264 -0.40 3.57 5.84
N PHE A 265 -0.03 3.42 4.58
CA PHE A 265 1.18 3.98 4.00
C PHE A 265 0.84 4.87 2.80
N SER A 266 1.54 5.97 2.72
CA SER A 266 1.44 6.98 1.66
C SER A 266 2.64 6.87 0.73
#